data_b00e8b3c72c07e7ccda17e795cd48897
#
_entry.id   b00e8b3c72c07e7ccda17e795cd48897
#
_cell.length_a   1.000
_cell.length_b   1.000
_cell.length_c   1.000
_cell.angle_alpha   90.00
_cell.angle_beta   90.00
_cell.angle_gamma   90.00
#
_symmetry.space_group_name_H-M   'P 1'
#
loop_
_entity.id
_entity.type
_entity.pdbx_description
1 polymer ?
#
loop_
_entity_poly.entity_id
_entity_poly.type
_entity_poly.pdbx_seq_one_letter_code
_entity_poly.pdbx_strand_id
1 'polypeptide(L)'
;KQKQSGYKHMKITVEIDDNLTEEEITIHCRELNDEVISLQKRISEAIQSKMMLNVTKGELEYYLNLPEILFFETADSIVAVHTKGQIFETRMKLYELEELLPASFLRVSKSAIINTGQIRAIHKNITGASEVEFNGSNKRAFVSRSYFKLLTNKMEEKRLKK
;
A
#
# COMPACT_ATOMS: atom_id res chain seq x y z
N LYS A 1 -32.94 29.59 17.99
CA LYS A 1 -31.90 29.83 16.95
C LYS A 1 -31.55 28.49 16.33
N GLN A 2 -32.15 28.23 15.17
CA GLN A 2 -31.83 27.04 14.36
C GLN A 2 -30.44 27.23 13.77
N LYS A 3 -29.52 26.29 14.06
CA LYS A 3 -28.29 26.15 13.31
C LYS A 3 -28.64 25.59 11.92
N GLN A 4 -28.59 26.41 10.91
CA GLN A 4 -28.57 25.94 9.52
C GLN A 4 -27.29 25.15 9.33
N SER A 5 -27.45 23.84 9.16
CA SER A 5 -26.42 22.95 8.64
C SER A 5 -26.22 23.32 7.17
N GLY A 6 -25.17 24.12 6.92
CA GLY A 6 -24.77 24.43 5.56
C GLY A 6 -24.14 23.20 4.91
N TYR A 7 -24.88 22.51 4.09
CA TYR A 7 -24.32 21.52 3.17
C TYR A 7 -23.36 22.26 2.22
N LYS A 8 -22.08 22.12 2.43
CA LYS A 8 -21.05 22.55 1.48
C LYS A 8 -21.22 21.70 0.22
N HIS A 9 -21.77 22.28 -0.84
CA HIS A 9 -21.88 21.61 -2.14
C HIS A 9 -20.46 21.41 -2.69
N MET A 10 -20.02 20.16 -2.72
CA MET A 10 -18.80 19.76 -3.41
C MET A 10 -19.14 19.59 -4.91
N LYS A 11 -18.39 20.28 -5.78
CA LYS A 11 -18.54 20.17 -7.24
C LYS A 11 -17.47 19.24 -7.78
N ILE A 12 -17.86 18.30 -8.62
CA ILE A 12 -16.92 17.45 -9.36
C ILE A 12 -16.83 18.01 -10.78
N THR A 13 -15.60 18.31 -11.23
CA THR A 13 -15.29 18.73 -12.60
C THR A 13 -14.27 17.77 -13.16
N VAL A 14 -14.46 17.34 -14.39
CA VAL A 14 -13.48 16.55 -15.15
C VAL A 14 -12.96 17.45 -16.26
N GLU A 15 -11.64 17.63 -16.28
CA GLU A 15 -10.94 18.35 -17.35
C GLU A 15 -10.18 17.33 -18.19
N ILE A 16 -10.21 17.48 -19.49
CA ILE A 16 -9.47 16.62 -20.41
C ILE A 16 -8.32 17.44 -20.96
N ASP A 17 -7.11 16.97 -20.74
CA ASP A 17 -5.87 17.55 -21.26
C ASP A 17 -5.07 16.49 -22.02
N ASP A 18 -5.01 16.61 -23.32
CA ASP A 18 -4.32 15.67 -24.21
C ASP A 18 -2.78 15.70 -24.06
N ASN A 19 -2.24 16.65 -23.29
CA ASN A 19 -0.80 16.75 -23.00
C ASN A 19 -0.36 16.03 -21.73
N LEU A 20 -1.32 15.50 -20.93
CA LEU A 20 -0.98 14.70 -19.75
C LEU A 20 -0.30 13.39 -20.20
N THR A 21 0.81 13.08 -19.55
CA THR A 21 1.51 11.80 -19.73
C THR A 21 0.97 10.71 -18.81
N GLU A 22 0.35 11.11 -17.71
CA GLU A 22 -0.29 10.24 -16.73
C GLU A 22 -1.57 10.92 -16.22
N GLU A 23 -2.58 10.11 -15.93
CA GLU A 23 -3.85 10.59 -15.36
C GLU A 23 -3.65 11.00 -13.89
N GLU A 24 -4.13 12.16 -13.51
CA GLU A 24 -4.07 12.67 -12.15
C GLU A 24 -5.46 13.03 -11.59
N ILE A 25 -5.60 12.94 -10.28
CA ILE A 25 -6.78 13.44 -9.56
C ILE A 25 -6.31 14.49 -8.56
N THR A 26 -6.68 15.75 -8.81
CA THR A 26 -6.38 16.88 -7.95
C THR A 26 -7.63 17.31 -7.17
N ILE A 27 -7.50 17.44 -5.86
CA ILE A 27 -8.57 17.93 -4.99
C ILE A 27 -8.26 19.36 -4.58
N HIS A 28 -9.01 20.33 -5.11
CA HIS A 28 -8.93 21.71 -4.69
C HIS A 28 -9.83 21.96 -3.48
N CYS A 29 -9.24 22.32 -2.35
CA CYS A 29 -9.97 22.61 -1.11
C CYS A 29 -9.42 23.88 -0.45
N ARG A 30 -10.26 24.55 0.36
CA ARG A 30 -9.85 25.74 1.11
C ARG A 30 -9.00 25.38 2.33
N GLU A 31 -9.29 24.21 2.93
CA GLU A 31 -8.61 23.70 4.11
C GLU A 31 -8.66 22.16 4.09
N LEU A 32 -7.65 21.53 4.65
CA LEU A 32 -7.61 20.08 4.81
C LEU A 32 -8.38 19.71 6.07
N ASN A 33 -9.66 19.33 5.89
CA ASN A 33 -10.53 18.86 6.95
C ASN A 33 -10.81 17.35 6.85
N ASP A 34 -11.46 16.78 7.84
CA ASP A 34 -11.74 15.33 7.92
C ASP A 34 -12.55 14.82 6.72
N GLU A 35 -13.43 15.65 6.14
CA GLU A 35 -14.22 15.31 4.97
C GLU A 35 -13.34 15.14 3.72
N VAL A 36 -12.40 16.07 3.49
CA VAL A 36 -11.44 16.00 2.37
C VAL A 36 -10.50 14.81 2.54
N ILE A 37 -10.02 14.57 3.77
CA ILE A 37 -9.16 13.43 4.08
C ILE A 37 -9.90 12.11 3.82
N SER A 38 -11.16 12.00 4.25
CA SER A 38 -12.00 10.82 4.02
C SER A 38 -12.23 10.59 2.52
N LEU A 39 -12.48 11.65 1.75
CA LEU A 39 -12.65 11.57 0.30
C LEU A 39 -11.36 11.10 -0.39
N GLN A 40 -10.22 11.70 -0.06
CA GLN A 40 -8.92 11.29 -0.59
C GLN A 40 -8.65 9.81 -0.33
N LYS A 41 -8.93 9.34 0.89
CA LYS A 41 -8.77 7.93 1.26
C LYS A 41 -9.64 7.02 0.39
N ARG A 42 -10.93 7.34 0.23
CA ARG A 42 -11.86 6.56 -0.60
C ARG A 42 -11.45 6.51 -2.07
N ILE A 43 -10.97 7.61 -2.63
CA ILE A 43 -10.47 7.66 -4.01
C ILE A 43 -9.22 6.77 -4.14
N SER A 44 -8.27 6.87 -3.21
CA SER A 44 -7.07 6.03 -3.20
C SER A 44 -7.42 4.54 -3.07
N GLU A 45 -8.35 4.18 -2.20
CA GLU A 45 -8.84 2.81 -2.05
C GLU A 45 -9.53 2.30 -3.32
N ALA A 46 -10.32 3.13 -3.99
CA ALA A 46 -10.99 2.78 -5.24
C ALA A 46 -9.99 2.54 -6.39
N ILE A 47 -8.93 3.33 -6.46
CA ILE A 47 -7.86 3.14 -7.44
C ILE A 47 -7.09 1.84 -7.13
N GLN A 48 -6.70 1.63 -5.89
CA GLN A 48 -5.94 0.45 -5.45
C GLN A 48 -6.76 -0.85 -5.58
N SER A 49 -8.06 -0.82 -5.33
CA SER A 49 -8.92 -2.01 -5.44
C SER A 49 -9.09 -2.52 -6.87
N LYS A 50 -8.82 -1.69 -7.87
CA LYS A 50 -8.84 -2.09 -9.29
C LYS A 50 -7.54 -2.73 -9.77
N MET A 51 -6.45 -2.58 -9.03
CA MET A 51 -5.17 -3.19 -9.38
C MET A 51 -5.15 -4.64 -8.88
N MET A 52 -5.20 -5.56 -9.82
CA MET A 52 -5.06 -7.00 -9.57
C MET A 52 -3.68 -7.46 -10.02
N LEU A 53 -3.05 -8.27 -9.19
CA LEU A 53 -1.78 -8.92 -9.54
C LEU A 53 -2.05 -10.37 -9.97
N ASN A 54 -1.57 -10.75 -11.15
CA ASN A 54 -1.59 -12.12 -11.59
C ASN A 54 -0.47 -12.90 -10.88
N VAL A 55 -0.83 -13.98 -10.22
CA VAL A 55 0.05 -14.86 -9.45
C VAL A 55 -0.30 -16.31 -9.72
N THR A 56 0.59 -17.22 -9.40
CA THR A 56 0.38 -18.67 -9.62
C THR A 56 0.46 -19.44 -8.31
N LYS A 57 -0.21 -20.57 -8.27
CA LYS A 57 -0.05 -21.59 -7.24
C LYS A 57 -0.20 -22.96 -7.88
N GLY A 58 0.91 -23.66 -8.04
CA GLY A 58 0.96 -24.85 -8.89
C GLY A 58 0.66 -24.49 -10.35
N GLU A 59 -0.29 -25.18 -10.94
CA GLU A 59 -0.72 -24.96 -12.34
C GLU A 59 -1.83 -23.91 -12.48
N LEU A 60 -2.32 -23.36 -11.38
CA LEU A 60 -3.45 -22.43 -11.37
C LEU A 60 -2.97 -20.98 -11.33
N GLU A 61 -3.62 -20.14 -12.12
CA GLU A 61 -3.46 -18.68 -12.09
C GLU A 61 -4.52 -18.05 -11.19
N TYR A 62 -4.11 -17.06 -10.41
CA TYR A 62 -4.97 -16.29 -9.51
C TYR A 62 -4.78 -14.80 -9.77
N TYR A 63 -5.84 -14.04 -9.55
CA TYR A 63 -5.85 -12.59 -9.64
C TYR A 63 -6.13 -12.02 -8.26
N LEU A 64 -5.09 -11.56 -7.59
CA LEU A 64 -5.17 -11.03 -6.22
C LEU A 64 -5.35 -9.52 -6.25
N ASN A 65 -6.28 -9.00 -5.46
CA ASN A 65 -6.34 -7.57 -5.19
C ASN A 65 -5.17 -7.16 -4.31
N LEU A 66 -4.53 -6.04 -4.60
CA LEU A 66 -3.35 -5.59 -3.86
C LEU A 66 -3.56 -5.48 -2.33
N PRO A 67 -4.74 -5.04 -1.81
CA PRO A 67 -4.98 -5.01 -0.37
C PRO A 67 -4.95 -6.38 0.32
N GLU A 68 -5.13 -7.49 -0.41
CA GLU A 68 -5.06 -8.86 0.15
C GLU A 68 -3.62 -9.31 0.40
N ILE A 69 -2.65 -8.67 -0.26
CA ILE A 69 -1.24 -9.01 -0.20
C ILE A 69 -0.60 -8.35 1.03
N LEU A 70 0.08 -9.16 1.83
CA LEU A 70 0.82 -8.73 3.01
C LEU A 70 2.24 -8.31 2.65
N PHE A 71 2.94 -9.17 1.92
CA PHE A 71 4.31 -8.92 1.48
C PHE A 71 4.73 -9.85 0.35
N PHE A 72 5.82 -9.47 -0.30
CA PHE A 72 6.55 -10.23 -1.29
C PHE A 72 7.92 -10.58 -0.72
N GLU A 73 8.40 -11.77 -0.98
CA GLU A 73 9.70 -12.23 -0.55
C GLU A 73 10.36 -13.09 -1.62
N THR A 74 11.63 -12.82 -1.90
CA THR A 74 12.40 -13.70 -2.80
C THR A 74 12.77 -14.98 -2.06
N ALA A 75 12.29 -16.10 -2.57
CA ALA A 75 12.65 -17.43 -2.15
C ALA A 75 13.35 -18.11 -3.34
N ASP A 76 14.65 -18.32 -3.23
CA ASP A 76 15.52 -18.82 -4.31
C ASP A 76 15.47 -17.93 -5.55
N SER A 77 14.88 -18.41 -6.66
CA SER A 77 14.75 -17.67 -7.92
C SER A 77 13.34 -17.10 -8.17
N ILE A 78 12.40 -17.35 -7.25
CA ILE A 78 10.98 -17.01 -7.36
C ILE A 78 10.65 -15.94 -6.32
N VAL A 79 9.66 -15.12 -6.62
CA VAL A 79 9.09 -14.19 -5.66
C VAL A 79 7.79 -14.78 -5.12
N ALA A 80 7.79 -15.12 -3.83
CA ALA A 80 6.61 -15.56 -3.10
C ALA A 80 5.72 -14.35 -2.75
N VAL A 81 4.41 -14.52 -2.92
CA VAL A 81 3.37 -13.52 -2.63
C VAL A 81 2.56 -14.01 -1.45
N HIS A 82 2.68 -13.34 -0.32
CA HIS A 82 2.06 -13.73 0.92
C HIS A 82 0.75 -13.00 1.15
N THR A 83 -0.35 -13.74 1.28
CA THR A 83 -1.64 -13.26 1.79
C THR A 83 -1.85 -13.78 3.22
N LYS A 84 -2.97 -13.45 3.86
CA LYS A 84 -3.27 -13.90 5.24
C LYS A 84 -3.23 -15.43 5.38
N GLY A 85 -3.80 -16.15 4.44
CA GLY A 85 -3.97 -17.60 4.54
C GLY A 85 -3.13 -18.42 3.58
N GLN A 86 -2.58 -17.80 2.52
CA GLN A 86 -1.94 -18.53 1.43
C GLN A 86 -0.61 -17.90 1.02
N ILE A 87 0.14 -18.65 0.22
CA ILE A 87 1.35 -18.22 -0.47
C ILE A 87 1.16 -18.56 -1.93
N PHE A 88 1.43 -17.57 -2.78
CA PHE A 88 1.44 -17.70 -4.23
C PHE A 88 2.82 -17.35 -4.76
N GLU A 89 3.03 -17.45 -6.05
CA GLU A 89 4.27 -17.14 -6.71
C GLU A 89 4.02 -16.14 -7.84
N THR A 90 4.99 -15.26 -8.10
CA THR A 90 4.99 -14.42 -9.28
C THR A 90 6.31 -14.54 -10.04
N ARG A 91 6.24 -14.40 -11.36
CA ARG A 91 7.43 -14.35 -12.22
C ARG A 91 8.10 -12.98 -12.22
N MET A 92 7.40 -11.97 -11.73
CA MET A 92 7.94 -10.63 -11.63
C MET A 92 9.07 -10.57 -10.62
N LYS A 93 10.10 -9.81 -10.93
CA LYS A 93 11.19 -9.52 -9.99
C LYS A 93 10.77 -8.42 -9.03
N LEU A 94 11.44 -8.35 -7.86
CA LEU A 94 11.08 -7.35 -6.86
C LEU A 94 11.24 -5.91 -7.36
N TYR A 95 12.19 -5.62 -8.25
CA TYR A 95 12.35 -4.29 -8.81
C TYR A 95 11.20 -3.91 -9.77
N GLU A 96 10.66 -4.87 -10.54
CA GLU A 96 9.47 -4.66 -11.38
C GLU A 96 8.23 -4.42 -10.54
N LEU A 97 8.08 -5.18 -9.44
CA LEU A 97 7.00 -4.96 -8.47
C LEU A 97 7.11 -3.59 -7.80
N GLU A 98 8.32 -3.14 -7.48
CA GLU A 98 8.55 -1.84 -6.84
C GLU A 98 8.12 -0.67 -7.74
N GLU A 99 8.29 -0.78 -9.05
CA GLU A 99 7.84 0.20 -10.04
C GLU A 99 6.31 0.16 -10.24
N LEU A 100 5.71 -1.03 -10.19
CA LEU A 100 4.28 -1.23 -10.43
C LEU A 100 3.40 -0.92 -9.23
N LEU A 101 3.88 -1.23 -8.02
CA LEU A 101 3.06 -1.21 -6.81
C LEU A 101 2.86 0.22 -6.28
N PRO A 102 1.67 0.53 -5.72
CA PRO A 102 1.42 1.84 -5.13
C PRO A 102 2.30 2.09 -3.90
N ALA A 103 2.40 3.36 -3.50
CA ALA A 103 3.21 3.83 -2.38
C ALA A 103 2.90 3.19 -1.01
N SER A 104 1.82 2.41 -0.90
CA SER A 104 1.53 1.59 0.27
C SER A 104 2.45 0.38 0.41
N PHE A 105 3.11 -0.02 -0.68
CA PHE A 105 4.12 -1.06 -0.67
C PHE A 105 5.52 -0.44 -0.54
N LEU A 106 6.32 -1.01 0.32
CA LEU A 106 7.64 -0.48 0.65
C LEU A 106 8.70 -1.58 0.63
N ARG A 107 9.80 -1.32 -0.05
CA ARG A 107 10.99 -2.18 0.02
C ARG A 107 11.58 -2.12 1.41
N VAL A 108 11.80 -3.27 2.04
CA VAL A 108 12.30 -3.38 3.43
C VAL A 108 13.56 -4.20 3.57
N SER A 109 13.97 -4.84 2.49
CA SER A 109 15.27 -5.53 2.37
C SER A 109 15.61 -5.74 0.90
N LYS A 110 16.78 -6.33 0.63
CA LYS A 110 17.13 -6.76 -0.74
C LYS A 110 16.17 -7.82 -1.28
N SER A 111 15.49 -8.55 -0.39
CA SER A 111 14.65 -9.70 -0.73
C SER A 111 13.16 -9.53 -0.38
N ALA A 112 12.71 -8.37 0.12
CA ALA A 112 11.32 -8.20 0.54
C ALA A 112 10.72 -6.82 0.27
N ILE A 113 9.43 -6.82 -0.09
CA ILE A 113 8.54 -5.65 -0.17
C ILE A 113 7.33 -5.94 0.72
N ILE A 114 6.93 -5.01 1.59
CA ILE A 114 5.78 -5.18 2.48
C ILE A 114 4.67 -4.20 2.17
N ASN A 115 3.43 -4.60 2.44
CA ASN A 115 2.26 -3.71 2.42
C ASN A 115 2.14 -3.00 3.77
N THR A 116 2.53 -1.74 3.81
CA THR A 116 2.49 -0.93 5.04
C THR A 116 1.06 -0.67 5.54
N GLY A 117 0.03 -0.86 4.70
CA GLY A 117 -1.38 -0.78 5.08
C GLY A 117 -1.83 -1.96 5.94
N GLN A 118 -1.11 -3.07 5.91
CA GLN A 118 -1.44 -4.30 6.63
C GLN A 118 -0.61 -4.52 7.89
N ILE A 119 0.29 -3.59 8.23
CA ILE A 119 1.13 -3.70 9.42
C ILE A 119 0.28 -3.58 10.70
N ARG A 120 0.45 -4.55 11.61
CA ARG A 120 -0.11 -4.54 12.96
C ARG A 120 0.92 -4.05 13.99
N ALA A 121 2.14 -4.57 13.92
CA ALA A 121 3.20 -4.25 14.88
C ALA A 121 4.58 -4.29 14.20
N ILE A 122 5.52 -3.56 14.78
CA ILE A 122 6.93 -3.56 14.38
C ILE A 122 7.75 -3.87 15.62
N HIS A 123 8.49 -4.97 15.57
CA HIS A 123 9.44 -5.37 16.61
C HIS A 123 10.83 -4.88 16.21
N LYS A 124 11.23 -3.76 16.82
CA LYS A 124 12.56 -3.18 16.57
C LYS A 124 13.65 -4.05 17.19
N ASN A 125 14.62 -4.43 16.37
CA ASN A 125 15.85 -5.06 16.84
C ASN A 125 17.04 -4.12 16.60
N ILE A 126 17.78 -3.79 17.66
CA ILE A 126 18.90 -2.84 17.58
C ILE A 126 20.14 -3.51 16.97
N THR A 127 20.32 -4.79 17.18
CA THR A 127 21.51 -5.56 16.77
C THR A 127 21.34 -6.34 15.47
N GLY A 128 20.10 -6.56 15.03
CA GLY A 128 19.79 -7.38 13.87
C GLY A 128 18.66 -6.81 13.00
N ALA A 129 18.08 -7.67 12.21
CA ALA A 129 16.88 -7.33 11.43
C ALA A 129 15.68 -7.14 12.35
N SER A 130 14.87 -6.11 12.09
CA SER A 130 13.59 -5.91 12.76
C SER A 130 12.51 -6.79 12.12
N GLU A 131 11.42 -7.06 12.85
CA GLU A 131 10.30 -7.86 12.36
C GLU A 131 9.03 -7.02 12.24
N VAL A 132 8.23 -7.32 11.23
CA VAL A 132 6.89 -6.75 11.04
C VAL A 132 5.86 -7.85 11.16
N GLU A 133 4.82 -7.59 11.94
CA GLU A 133 3.61 -8.40 12.04
C GLU A 133 2.45 -7.77 11.29
N PHE A 134 1.57 -8.60 10.73
CA PHE A 134 0.46 -8.17 9.89
C PHE A 134 -0.90 -8.42 10.53
N ASN A 135 -1.87 -7.57 10.19
CA ASN A 135 -3.25 -7.68 10.67
C ASN A 135 -3.90 -9.00 10.23
N GLY A 136 -4.43 -9.76 11.22
CA GLY A 136 -5.15 -10.99 10.96
C GLY A 136 -4.30 -12.13 10.38
N SER A 137 -2.99 -12.12 10.65
CA SER A 137 -2.06 -13.17 10.22
C SER A 137 -0.98 -13.40 11.26
N ASN A 138 -0.46 -14.62 11.30
CA ASN A 138 0.73 -15.00 12.10
C ASN A 138 2.03 -14.86 11.29
N LYS A 139 1.95 -14.46 10.02
CA LYS A 139 3.12 -14.26 9.17
C LYS A 139 3.89 -13.03 9.61
N ARG A 140 5.21 -13.09 9.40
CA ARG A 140 6.15 -12.01 9.69
C ARG A 140 7.04 -11.74 8.50
N ALA A 141 7.47 -10.51 8.35
CA ALA A 141 8.49 -10.12 7.39
C ALA A 141 9.66 -9.45 8.10
N PHE A 142 10.87 -9.64 7.58
CA PHE A 142 12.09 -9.06 8.14
C PHE A 142 12.44 -7.75 7.44
N VAL A 143 12.83 -6.77 8.24
CA VAL A 143 13.27 -5.45 7.79
C VAL A 143 14.76 -5.31 8.08
N SER A 144 15.57 -5.14 7.05
CA SER A 144 16.99 -4.96 7.26
C SER A 144 17.30 -3.58 7.89
N ARG A 145 18.40 -3.48 8.62
CA ARG A 145 18.79 -2.25 9.32
C ARG A 145 18.85 -1.03 8.41
N SER A 146 19.34 -1.20 7.19
CA SER A 146 19.44 -0.11 6.20
C SER A 146 18.09 0.43 5.74
N TYR A 147 17.02 -0.38 5.77
CA TYR A 147 15.66 0.02 5.37
C TYR A 147 14.78 0.43 6.55
N PHE A 148 15.21 0.21 7.79
CA PHE A 148 14.38 0.44 8.97
C PHE A 148 13.97 1.91 9.12
N LYS A 149 14.89 2.85 8.85
CA LYS A 149 14.59 4.28 8.89
C LYS A 149 13.54 4.68 7.86
N LEU A 150 13.58 4.10 6.65
CA LEU A 150 12.59 4.35 5.61
C LEU A 150 11.20 3.86 6.04
N LEU A 151 11.13 2.67 6.66
CA LEU A 151 9.88 2.14 7.19
C LEU A 151 9.30 3.02 8.30
N THR A 152 10.10 3.44 9.27
CA THR A 152 9.63 4.29 10.37
C THR A 152 9.13 5.63 9.88
N ASN A 153 9.83 6.29 8.97
CA ASN A 153 9.38 7.54 8.36
C ASN A 153 8.02 7.34 7.67
N LYS A 154 7.87 6.26 6.91
CA LYS A 154 6.60 5.96 6.22
C LYS A 154 5.44 5.73 7.19
N MET A 155 5.69 5.08 8.31
CA MET A 155 4.67 4.85 9.35
C MET A 155 4.32 6.15 10.10
N GLU A 156 5.27 7.04 10.32
CA GLU A 156 5.04 8.36 10.90
C GLU A 156 4.19 9.25 9.98
N GLU A 157 4.48 9.29 8.68
CA GLU A 157 3.64 9.99 7.70
C GLU A 157 2.18 9.52 7.74
N LYS A 158 1.95 8.22 7.91
CA LYS A 158 0.59 7.66 8.06
C LYS A 158 -0.08 8.08 9.35
N ARG A 159 0.67 8.22 10.45
CA ARG A 159 0.14 8.65 11.74
C ARG A 159 -0.30 10.11 11.73
N LEU A 160 0.46 10.96 11.04
CA LEU A 160 0.18 12.41 10.93
C LEU A 160 -1.00 12.72 9.99
N LYS A 161 -1.37 11.76 9.11
CA LYS A 161 -2.51 11.87 8.17
C LYS A 161 -3.83 11.33 8.72
N LYS A 162 -3.90 11.03 10.02
CA LYS A 162 -5.14 10.62 10.72
C LYS A 162 -5.90 11.79 11.31
#